data_737c506610afad8a3d346fef3736abc5
#
_entry.id   737c506610afad8a3d346fef3736abc5
#
_cell.length_a   1.000
_cell.length_b   1.000
_cell.length_c   1.000
_cell.angle_alpha   90.00
_cell.angle_beta   90.00
_cell.angle_gamma   90.00
#
_symmetry.space_group_name_H-M   'P 1'
#
loop_
_entity.id
_entity.type
_entity.pdbx_description
1 polymer ?
#
loop_
_entity_poly.entity_id
_entity_poly.type
_entity_poly.pdbx_seq_one_letter_code
_entity_poly.pdbx_strand_id
1 'polypeptide(L)'
;MAMRRNHAFLLTLIAAASLAASAARADFRMCNLTDRRVSVALAYTDGQGWVSEGWWNLKPTDCDTLLRGALAAQYYYVYAMDERGGEWKGKAFMCTSDREFKIDGRQDCFVRGFDRTGFFEVDTGKDAKNWTVQLTDPANP
;
A
#
# COMPACT_ATOMS: atom_id res chain seq x y z
N MET A 1 -57.41 57.42 -3.41
CA MET A 1 -55.91 57.29 -3.40
C MET A 1 -55.51 55.96 -2.85
N ALA A 2 -55.12 55.01 -3.71
CA ALA A 2 -54.74 53.71 -3.27
C ALA A 2 -53.22 53.68 -3.04
N MET A 3 -52.79 53.42 -1.80
CA MET A 3 -51.43 53.26 -1.40
C MET A 3 -50.96 51.85 -1.77
N ARG A 4 -50.14 51.73 -2.81
CA ARG A 4 -49.45 50.46 -3.15
C ARG A 4 -48.30 50.22 -2.18
N ARG A 5 -48.44 49.21 -1.33
CA ARG A 5 -47.35 48.68 -0.52
C ARG A 5 -46.49 47.74 -1.38
N ASN A 6 -45.31 48.19 -1.73
CA ASN A 6 -44.30 47.32 -2.33
C ASN A 6 -43.68 46.44 -1.23
N HIS A 7 -43.95 45.15 -1.29
CA HIS A 7 -43.24 44.18 -0.50
C HIS A 7 -42.05 43.72 -1.32
N ALA A 8 -40.88 44.21 -0.94
CA ALA A 8 -39.62 43.66 -1.46
C ALA A 8 -39.35 42.33 -0.75
N PHE A 9 -39.45 41.23 -1.48
CA PHE A 9 -38.99 39.92 -1.00
C PHE A 9 -37.49 39.88 -1.11
N LEU A 10 -36.81 39.92 0.04
CA LEU A 10 -35.36 39.58 0.11
C LEU A 10 -35.22 38.06 0.01
N LEU A 11 -34.77 37.57 -1.12
CA LEU A 11 -34.31 36.20 -1.28
C LEU A 11 -32.93 36.08 -0.68
N THR A 12 -32.86 35.58 0.54
CA THR A 12 -31.57 35.15 1.12
C THR A 12 -31.13 33.85 0.48
N LEU A 13 -30.14 33.93 -0.40
CA LEU A 13 -29.47 32.75 -0.95
C LEU A 13 -28.58 32.14 0.16
N ILE A 14 -29.02 31.06 0.75
CA ILE A 14 -28.17 30.26 1.64
C ILE A 14 -27.30 29.39 0.76
N ALA A 15 -26.02 29.80 0.60
CA ALA A 15 -25.01 28.97 -0.02
C ALA A 15 -24.65 27.83 0.95
N ALA A 16 -25.18 26.63 0.70
CA ALA A 16 -24.76 25.44 1.41
C ALA A 16 -23.33 25.09 0.94
N ALA A 17 -22.34 25.43 1.74
CA ALA A 17 -20.98 24.94 1.55
C ALA A 17 -20.96 23.45 1.86
N SER A 18 -20.99 22.60 0.84
CA SER A 18 -20.76 21.17 1.00
C SER A 18 -19.28 20.95 1.32
N LEU A 19 -18.98 20.69 2.59
CA LEU A 19 -17.70 20.17 3.01
C LEU A 19 -17.57 18.74 2.46
N ALA A 20 -16.88 18.60 1.31
CA ALA A 20 -16.48 17.31 0.83
C ALA A 20 -15.42 16.75 1.80
N ALA A 21 -15.82 15.89 2.72
CA ALA A 21 -14.89 15.12 3.52
C ALA A 21 -14.12 14.20 2.56
N SER A 22 -12.82 14.47 2.34
CA SER A 22 -11.96 13.51 1.65
C SER A 22 -11.92 12.24 2.50
N ALA A 23 -12.44 11.12 1.98
CA ALA A 23 -12.34 9.83 2.63
C ALA A 23 -10.86 9.50 2.85
N ALA A 24 -10.46 9.25 4.10
CA ALA A 24 -9.13 8.74 4.41
C ALA A 24 -8.95 7.42 3.64
N ARG A 25 -7.92 7.36 2.77
CA ARG A 25 -7.64 6.14 2.02
C ARG A 25 -7.08 5.10 2.98
N ALA A 26 -7.75 3.94 3.02
CA ALA A 26 -7.30 2.76 3.73
C ALA A 26 -6.54 1.89 2.73
N ASP A 27 -5.23 2.03 2.67
CA ASP A 27 -4.38 1.37 1.67
C ASP A 27 -3.05 0.94 2.31
N PHE A 28 -2.43 -0.08 1.74
CA PHE A 28 -1.03 -0.41 1.99
C PHE A 28 -0.18 0.18 0.87
N ARG A 29 0.70 1.09 1.21
CA ARG A 29 1.52 1.85 0.27
C ARG A 29 3.01 1.62 0.50
N MET A 30 3.77 1.76 -0.56
CA MET A 30 5.23 1.66 -0.55
C MET A 30 5.82 2.89 -1.22
N CYS A 31 6.81 3.51 -0.56
CA CYS A 31 7.58 4.61 -1.13
C CYS A 31 9.05 4.23 -1.27
N ASN A 32 9.63 4.50 -2.43
CA ASN A 32 11.04 4.31 -2.68
C ASN A 32 11.80 5.61 -2.41
N LEU A 33 12.47 5.71 -1.27
CA LEU A 33 13.27 6.87 -0.89
C LEU A 33 14.76 6.74 -1.24
N THR A 34 15.10 5.79 -2.11
CA THR A 34 16.46 5.61 -2.64
C THR A 34 16.63 6.36 -3.96
N ASP A 35 17.85 6.44 -4.42
CA ASP A 35 18.19 7.00 -5.74
C ASP A 35 18.22 5.95 -6.86
N ARG A 36 17.74 4.73 -6.58
CA ARG A 36 17.73 3.59 -7.50
C ARG A 36 16.31 3.09 -7.71
N ARG A 37 16.10 2.42 -8.83
CA ARG A 37 14.85 1.70 -9.09
C ARG A 37 14.78 0.47 -8.19
N VAL A 38 13.63 0.23 -7.58
CA VAL A 38 13.39 -0.88 -6.66
C VAL A 38 12.22 -1.72 -7.13
N SER A 39 12.36 -3.04 -7.07
CA SER A 39 11.28 -4.00 -7.30
C SER A 39 10.82 -4.57 -5.95
N VAL A 40 9.52 -4.56 -5.71
CA VAL A 40 8.91 -4.92 -4.43
C VAL A 40 7.97 -6.11 -4.59
N ALA A 41 8.05 -7.03 -3.65
CA ALA A 41 7.07 -8.10 -3.47
C ALA A 41 6.44 -8.00 -2.07
N LEU A 42 5.19 -8.41 -1.98
CA LEU A 42 4.38 -8.34 -0.75
C LEU A 42 3.77 -9.70 -0.45
N ALA A 43 3.70 -10.06 0.83
CA ALA A 43 2.99 -11.24 1.27
C ALA A 43 2.18 -10.94 2.53
N TYR A 44 1.06 -11.63 2.68
CA TYR A 44 0.18 -11.50 3.83
C TYR A 44 -0.79 -12.68 3.92
N THR A 45 -1.47 -12.78 5.03
CA THR A 45 -2.59 -13.71 5.22
C THR A 45 -3.78 -12.96 5.81
N ASP A 46 -4.96 -13.31 5.35
CA ASP A 46 -6.24 -12.86 5.90
C ASP A 46 -6.80 -13.84 6.96
N GLY A 47 -6.00 -14.85 7.36
CA GLY A 47 -6.40 -15.91 8.27
C GLY A 47 -6.93 -17.16 7.57
N GLN A 48 -7.18 -17.10 6.26
CA GLN A 48 -7.64 -18.25 5.45
C GLN A 48 -6.52 -18.89 4.63
N GLY A 49 -5.52 -18.13 4.28
CA GLY A 49 -4.37 -18.59 3.53
C GLY A 49 -3.37 -17.49 3.29
N TRP A 50 -2.18 -17.88 2.91
CA TRP A 50 -1.11 -16.97 2.53
C TRP A 50 -1.20 -16.62 1.06
N VAL A 51 -0.88 -15.38 0.73
CA VAL A 51 -0.68 -14.94 -0.63
C VAL A 51 0.62 -14.13 -0.70
N SER A 52 1.38 -14.33 -1.75
CA SER A 52 2.51 -13.48 -2.11
C SER A 52 2.34 -12.99 -3.53
N GLU A 53 2.67 -11.74 -3.77
CA GLU A 53 2.52 -11.14 -5.08
C GLU A 53 3.61 -10.11 -5.35
N GLY A 54 3.90 -9.88 -6.61
CA GLY A 54 4.91 -8.96 -7.13
C GLY A 54 4.91 -8.99 -8.65
N TRP A 55 5.63 -8.16 -9.27
CA TRP A 55 6.55 -7.16 -8.74
C TRP A 55 6.00 -5.77 -8.99
N TRP A 56 6.11 -4.89 -8.01
CA TRP A 56 5.89 -3.46 -8.20
C TRP A 56 7.24 -2.79 -8.41
N ASN A 57 7.40 -2.11 -9.54
CA ASN A 57 8.64 -1.41 -9.87
C ASN A 57 8.48 0.07 -9.56
N LEU A 58 9.27 0.55 -8.61
CA LEU A 58 9.23 1.92 -8.14
C LEU A 58 10.48 2.67 -8.59
N LYS A 59 10.29 3.76 -9.32
CA LYS A 59 11.37 4.69 -9.62
C LYS A 59 11.83 5.43 -8.35
N PRO A 60 13.03 6.03 -8.35
CA PRO A 60 13.45 6.89 -7.25
C PRO A 60 12.39 7.93 -6.91
N THR A 61 12.10 8.10 -5.62
CA THR A 61 11.11 9.01 -5.03
C THR A 61 9.64 8.69 -5.30
N ASP A 62 9.34 7.62 -6.03
CA ASP A 62 7.96 7.21 -6.29
C ASP A 62 7.36 6.42 -5.12
N CYS A 63 6.05 6.60 -4.96
CA CYS A 63 5.21 5.77 -4.11
C CYS A 63 4.18 5.04 -4.95
N ASP A 64 3.78 3.86 -4.53
CA ASP A 64 2.68 3.11 -5.14
C ASP A 64 1.80 2.47 -4.08
N THR A 65 0.53 2.28 -4.41
CA THR A 65 -0.41 1.55 -3.58
C THR A 65 -0.37 0.07 -3.97
N LEU A 66 0.12 -0.77 -3.06
CA LEU A 66 0.24 -2.21 -3.29
C LEU A 66 -1.10 -2.92 -3.06
N LEU A 67 -1.80 -2.56 -2.01
CA LEU A 67 -3.14 -3.06 -1.71
C LEU A 67 -4.07 -1.90 -1.46
N ARG A 68 -5.22 -1.92 -2.13
CA ARG A 68 -6.29 -0.93 -1.95
C ARG A 68 -7.31 -1.44 -0.95
N GLY A 69 -7.84 -0.52 -0.16
CA GLY A 69 -8.87 -0.81 0.83
C GLY A 69 -8.29 -1.06 2.22
N ALA A 70 -9.18 -1.38 3.16
CA ALA A 70 -8.83 -1.62 4.55
C ALA A 70 -7.83 -2.77 4.69
N LEU A 71 -6.86 -2.61 5.60
CA LEU A 71 -5.88 -3.65 5.87
C LEU A 71 -6.56 -4.93 6.36
N ALA A 72 -6.25 -6.05 5.71
CA ALA A 72 -6.80 -7.36 6.03
C ALA A 72 -6.07 -8.04 7.20
N ALA A 73 -4.88 -7.56 7.56
CA ALA A 73 -4.02 -8.16 8.57
C ALA A 73 -3.26 -7.08 9.34
N GLN A 74 -2.74 -7.45 10.50
CA GLN A 74 -1.80 -6.63 11.26
C GLN A 74 -0.38 -6.73 10.69
N TYR A 75 0.03 -7.94 10.28
CA TYR A 75 1.38 -8.20 9.81
C TYR A 75 1.39 -8.37 8.29
N TYR A 76 2.28 -7.62 7.67
CA TYR A 76 2.61 -7.74 6.25
C TYR A 76 4.08 -8.09 6.10
N TYR A 77 4.44 -8.69 5.00
CA TYR A 77 5.79 -9.13 4.74
C TYR A 77 6.25 -8.57 3.41
N VAL A 78 7.44 -8.02 3.38
CA VAL A 78 7.96 -7.30 2.22
C VAL A 78 9.34 -7.85 1.87
N TYR A 79 9.56 -8.01 0.58
CA TYR A 79 10.88 -8.19 0.00
C TYR A 79 11.08 -7.14 -1.07
N ALA A 80 12.25 -6.57 -1.13
CA ALA A 80 12.60 -5.61 -2.18
C ALA A 80 14.04 -5.80 -2.61
N MET A 81 14.30 -5.49 -3.88
CA MET A 81 15.65 -5.47 -4.42
C MET A 81 15.81 -4.27 -5.34
N ASP A 82 17.01 -3.71 -5.38
CA ASP A 82 17.33 -2.63 -6.30
C ASP A 82 18.08 -3.14 -7.54
N GLU A 83 18.23 -2.28 -8.52
CA GLU A 83 18.91 -2.58 -9.79
C GLU A 83 20.41 -2.83 -9.66
N ARG A 84 21.01 -2.57 -8.49
CA ARG A 84 22.43 -2.81 -8.20
C ARG A 84 22.67 -4.04 -7.34
N GLY A 85 21.61 -4.84 -7.08
CA GLY A 85 21.69 -6.04 -6.27
C GLY A 85 21.55 -5.82 -4.78
N GLY A 86 21.19 -4.61 -4.33
CA GLY A 86 20.83 -4.36 -2.94
C GLY A 86 19.47 -4.99 -2.62
N GLU A 87 19.32 -5.48 -1.39
CA GLU A 87 18.12 -6.18 -0.96
C GLU A 87 17.63 -5.68 0.39
N TRP A 88 16.30 -5.64 0.53
CA TRP A 88 15.60 -5.55 1.82
C TRP A 88 14.92 -6.88 2.03
N LYS A 89 15.39 -7.64 3.00
CA LYS A 89 14.98 -9.02 3.23
C LYS A 89 14.87 -9.34 4.71
N GLY A 90 14.32 -10.51 5.00
CA GLY A 90 14.16 -11.00 6.36
C GLY A 90 14.10 -12.52 6.40
N LYS A 91 13.47 -13.03 7.47
CA LYS A 91 13.44 -14.46 7.79
C LYS A 91 12.07 -15.11 7.59
N ALA A 92 11.08 -14.37 7.11
CA ALA A 92 9.79 -14.92 6.75
C ALA A 92 9.84 -15.40 5.30
N PHE A 93 9.86 -16.71 5.09
CA PHE A 93 10.02 -17.27 3.76
C PHE A 93 8.68 -17.41 3.04
N MET A 94 8.64 -16.89 1.82
CA MET A 94 7.49 -16.90 0.93
C MET A 94 7.91 -17.39 -0.45
N CYS A 95 6.96 -17.82 -1.26
CA CYS A 95 7.22 -18.17 -2.65
C CYS A 95 7.20 -16.93 -3.53
N THR A 96 8.15 -16.84 -4.45
CA THR A 96 8.24 -15.79 -5.47
C THR A 96 8.53 -16.38 -6.84
N SER A 97 8.42 -15.55 -7.87
CA SER A 97 8.79 -15.90 -9.24
C SER A 97 9.55 -14.73 -9.87
N ASP A 98 10.34 -14.99 -10.89
CA ASP A 98 11.10 -13.96 -11.62
C ASP A 98 10.17 -13.02 -12.40
N ARG A 99 9.00 -13.50 -12.78
CA ARG A 99 7.97 -12.72 -13.48
C ARG A 99 6.95 -12.18 -12.49
N GLU A 100 6.09 -11.28 -12.94
CA GLU A 100 4.90 -10.88 -12.18
C GLU A 100 4.16 -12.12 -11.70
N PHE A 101 3.79 -12.14 -10.42
CA PHE A 101 3.20 -13.33 -9.79
C PHE A 101 2.16 -12.97 -8.74
N LYS A 102 1.24 -13.90 -8.55
CA LYS A 102 0.36 -13.99 -7.39
C LYS A 102 0.25 -15.46 -7.02
N ILE A 103 0.85 -15.83 -5.89
CA ILE A 103 1.02 -17.22 -5.47
C ILE A 103 0.27 -17.44 -4.18
N ASP A 104 -0.62 -18.44 -4.17
CA ASP A 104 -1.31 -18.90 -2.97
C ASP A 104 -0.43 -19.91 -2.23
N GLY A 105 -0.32 -19.72 -0.90
CA GLY A 105 0.48 -20.59 -0.05
C GLY A 105 1.96 -20.24 -0.07
N ARG A 106 2.66 -20.66 0.99
CA ARG A 106 4.09 -20.40 1.17
C ARG A 106 4.91 -21.68 1.34
N GLN A 107 4.27 -22.84 1.22
CA GLN A 107 4.92 -24.13 1.37
C GLN A 107 5.40 -24.66 0.02
N ASP A 108 6.45 -25.49 0.07
CA ASP A 108 6.92 -26.26 -1.09
C ASP A 108 7.21 -25.42 -2.34
N CYS A 109 7.81 -24.25 -2.16
CA CYS A 109 8.05 -23.31 -3.26
C CYS A 109 8.78 -23.99 -4.43
N PHE A 110 9.92 -24.64 -4.18
CA PHE A 110 10.70 -25.28 -5.24
C PHE A 110 9.97 -26.42 -5.95
N VAL A 111 9.26 -27.25 -5.19
CA VAL A 111 8.48 -28.36 -5.76
C VAL A 111 7.38 -27.83 -6.69
N ARG A 112 6.82 -26.69 -6.35
CA ARG A 112 5.78 -26.00 -7.12
C ARG A 112 6.31 -25.16 -8.26
N GLY A 113 7.64 -25.08 -8.44
CA GLY A 113 8.28 -24.33 -9.50
C GLY A 113 8.54 -22.85 -9.19
N PHE A 114 8.58 -22.49 -7.91
CA PHE A 114 8.83 -21.13 -7.46
C PHE A 114 10.14 -20.99 -6.69
N ASP A 115 10.59 -19.77 -6.51
CA ASP A 115 11.71 -19.45 -5.63
C ASP A 115 11.22 -19.30 -4.19
N ARG A 116 12.11 -19.56 -3.24
CA ARG A 116 11.88 -19.34 -1.82
C ARG A 116 12.67 -18.10 -1.39
N THR A 117 11.96 -17.07 -0.97
CA THR A 117 12.53 -15.75 -0.71
C THR A 117 12.23 -15.29 0.71
N GLY A 118 13.21 -14.73 1.40
CA GLY A 118 13.07 -14.22 2.76
C GLY A 118 12.54 -12.80 2.80
N PHE A 119 11.35 -12.60 3.34
CA PHE A 119 10.69 -11.31 3.51
C PHE A 119 10.91 -10.78 4.92
N PHE A 120 10.95 -9.47 5.09
CA PHE A 120 10.93 -8.86 6.41
C PHE A 120 9.50 -8.53 6.84
N GLU A 121 9.27 -8.57 8.15
CA GLU A 121 7.96 -8.32 8.74
C GLU A 121 7.71 -6.83 8.92
N VAL A 122 6.49 -6.41 8.62
CA VAL A 122 5.95 -5.08 8.89
C VAL A 122 4.75 -5.24 9.82
N ASP A 123 4.90 -4.77 11.06
CA ASP A 123 3.80 -4.74 12.03
C ASP A 123 3.08 -3.40 11.91
N THR A 124 1.83 -3.44 11.45
CA THR A 124 1.01 -2.24 11.27
C THR A 124 0.25 -1.84 12.54
N GLY A 125 0.38 -2.63 13.61
CA GLY A 125 -0.40 -2.42 14.83
C GLY A 125 -1.82 -2.98 14.73
N LYS A 126 -2.52 -2.99 15.88
CA LYS A 126 -3.82 -3.67 15.97
C LYS A 126 -4.97 -2.95 15.25
N ASP A 127 -4.88 -1.62 15.15
CA ASP A 127 -6.00 -0.79 14.74
C ASP A 127 -5.72 0.06 13.48
N ALA A 128 -4.60 -0.18 12.80
CA ALA A 128 -4.25 0.57 11.62
C ALA A 128 -5.20 0.23 10.47
N LYS A 129 -5.70 1.26 9.80
CA LYS A 129 -6.54 1.15 8.60
C LYS A 129 -5.75 1.32 7.32
N ASN A 130 -4.63 2.01 7.41
CA ASN A 130 -3.69 2.24 6.32
C ASN A 130 -2.25 2.18 6.83
N TRP A 131 -1.32 1.96 5.94
CA TRP A 131 0.10 1.91 6.26
C TRP A 131 0.93 2.31 5.06
N THR A 132 2.02 3.03 5.30
CA THR A 132 3.01 3.35 4.29
C THR A 132 4.38 2.90 4.76
N VAL A 133 5.05 2.08 3.96
CA VAL A 133 6.43 1.68 4.17
C VAL A 133 7.34 2.58 3.34
N GLN A 134 8.40 3.08 3.94
CA GLN A 134 9.42 3.88 3.28
C GLN A 134 10.70 3.04 3.17
N LEU A 135 11.08 2.71 1.93
CA LEU A 135 12.36 2.04 1.68
C LEU A 135 13.45 3.09 1.61
N THR A 136 14.39 2.99 2.52
CA THR A 136 15.60 3.81 2.57
C THR A 136 16.82 2.91 2.35
N ASP A 137 17.93 3.50 1.95
CA ASP A 137 19.18 2.74 1.90
C ASP A 137 19.48 2.15 3.29
N PRO A 138 19.95 0.89 3.34
CA PRO A 138 20.41 0.34 4.60
C PRO A 138 21.47 1.26 5.18
N ALA A 139 21.39 1.58 6.47
CA ALA A 139 22.41 2.33 7.14
C ALA A 139 23.75 1.61 6.93
N ASN A 140 24.73 2.30 6.36
CA ASN A 140 26.08 1.75 6.26
C ASN A 140 26.56 1.44 7.67
N PRO A 141 26.96 0.19 7.94
CA PRO A 141 27.49 -0.16 9.24
C PRO A 141 28.79 0.60 9.53
#